data_54b75d1cecc0da6562caf2c3ccdee9c0
#
_entry.id   54b75d1cecc0da6562caf2c3ccdee9c0
#
_cell.length_a   1.000
_cell.length_b   1.000
_cell.length_c   1.000
_cell.angle_alpha   90.00
_cell.angle_beta   90.00
_cell.angle_gamma   90.00
#
_symmetry.space_group_name_H-M   'P 1'
#
loop_
_entity.id
_entity.type
_entity.pdbx_description
1 polymer ?
#
loop_
_entity_poly.entity_id
_entity_poly.type
_entity_poly.pdbx_seq_one_letter_code
_entity_poly.pdbx_strand_id
1 'polypeptide(L)' 'MQELIDRLMKEAGLSAEQATKAIQTIAGFVKSKFPMLEGAVDQIFAAGKKDEDPL' A
#
# COMPACT_ATOMS: atom_id res chain seq x y z
N MET A 1 -0.36 -0.22 -7.22
CA MET A 1 -1.05 0.13 -6.02
C MET A 1 -2.33 0.90 -6.24
N GLN A 2 -2.39 1.63 -7.32
CA GLN A 2 -3.59 2.39 -7.61
C GLN A 2 -4.81 1.48 -7.73
N GLU A 3 -4.61 0.32 -8.30
CA GLU A 3 -5.72 -0.60 -8.47
C GLU A 3 -6.31 -1.01 -7.11
N LEU A 4 -5.45 -1.25 -6.14
CA LEU A 4 -5.93 -1.64 -4.82
C LEU A 4 -6.68 -0.48 -4.17
N ILE A 5 -6.16 0.73 -4.33
CA ILE A 5 -6.83 1.88 -3.78
C ILE A 5 -8.21 2.03 -4.40
N ASP A 6 -8.29 1.86 -5.72
CA ASP A 6 -9.58 1.98 -6.39
C ASP A 6 -10.56 0.94 -5.88
N ARG A 7 -10.11 -0.27 -5.65
CA ARG A 7 -10.99 -1.32 -5.16
C ARG A 7 -11.47 -1.02 -3.75
N LEU A 8 -10.57 -0.51 -2.92
CA LEU A 8 -10.97 -0.18 -1.57
C LEU A 8 -12.02 0.93 -1.58
N MET A 9 -11.83 1.90 -2.45
CA MET A 9 -12.79 2.99 -2.54
C MET A 9 -14.15 2.47 -2.99
N LYS A 10 -14.15 1.58 -3.97
CA LYS A 10 -15.37 1.10 -4.46
C LYS A 10 -16.02 0.09 -3.55
N GLU A 11 -15.30 -0.90 -3.12
CA GLU A 11 -15.89 -1.97 -2.35
C GLU A 11 -16.12 -1.63 -0.89
N ALA A 12 -15.28 -0.83 -0.32
CA ALA A 12 -15.42 -0.46 1.08
C ALA A 12 -16.02 0.93 1.27
N GLY A 13 -16.24 1.63 0.19
CA GLY A 13 -16.84 2.96 0.30
C GLY A 13 -15.91 3.96 0.93
N LEU A 14 -14.61 3.82 0.71
CA LEU A 14 -13.67 4.74 1.32
C LEU A 14 -13.29 5.86 0.37
N SER A 15 -12.86 6.97 0.92
CA SER A 15 -12.33 8.03 0.10
C SER A 15 -10.91 7.65 -0.25
N ALA A 16 -10.29 8.34 -1.19
CA ALA A 16 -8.93 8.05 -1.60
C ALA A 16 -7.99 8.18 -0.41
N GLU A 17 -8.21 9.19 0.41
CA GLU A 17 -7.37 9.40 1.56
C GLU A 17 -7.52 8.27 2.57
N GLN A 18 -8.75 7.82 2.80
CA GLN A 18 -8.99 6.73 3.72
C GLN A 18 -8.40 5.44 3.20
N ALA A 19 -8.52 5.20 1.90
CA ALA A 19 -7.96 4.00 1.31
C ALA A 19 -6.45 3.99 1.44
N THR A 20 -5.81 5.12 1.19
CA THR A 20 -4.37 5.21 1.30
C THR A 20 -3.93 4.95 2.74
N LYS A 21 -4.64 5.52 3.70
CA LYS A 21 -4.28 5.32 5.07
C LYS A 21 -4.46 3.86 5.47
N ALA A 22 -5.52 3.23 4.97
CA ALA A 22 -5.76 1.82 5.27
C ALA A 22 -4.62 0.96 4.75
N ILE A 23 -4.15 1.25 3.55
CA ILE A 23 -3.06 0.50 2.97
C ILE A 23 -1.78 0.70 3.76
N GLN A 24 -1.53 1.92 4.19
CA GLN A 24 -0.34 2.18 4.99
C GLN A 24 -0.40 1.44 6.31
N THR A 25 -1.56 1.36 6.90
CA THR A 25 -1.72 0.65 8.15
C THR A 25 -1.47 -0.84 7.96
N ILE A 26 -1.99 -1.38 6.87
CA ILE A 26 -1.78 -2.79 6.59
C ILE A 26 -0.31 -3.07 6.34
N ALA A 27 0.35 -2.21 5.57
CA ALA A 27 1.76 -2.38 5.28
C ALA A 27 2.58 -2.34 6.57
N GLY A 28 2.26 -1.41 7.44
CA GLY A 28 2.96 -1.31 8.71
C GLY A 28 2.76 -2.53 9.57
N PHE A 29 1.55 -3.06 9.55
CA PHE A 29 1.25 -4.25 10.34
C PHE A 29 2.04 -5.44 9.83
N VAL A 30 2.08 -5.63 8.51
CA VAL A 30 2.78 -6.75 7.93
C VAL A 30 4.28 -6.64 8.22
N LYS A 31 4.84 -5.45 8.10
CA LYS A 31 6.25 -5.27 8.37
C LYS A 31 6.57 -5.57 9.84
N SER A 32 5.65 -5.22 10.70
CA SER A 32 5.85 -5.43 12.12
C SER A 32 5.80 -6.93 12.46
N LYS A 33 4.92 -7.67 11.80
CA LYS A 33 4.80 -9.07 12.08
C LYS A 33 5.85 -9.91 11.33
N PHE A 34 6.21 -9.45 10.16
CA PHE A 34 7.17 -10.20 9.35
C PHE A 34 8.28 -9.28 8.89
N PRO A 35 9.16 -8.92 9.79
CA PRO A 35 10.23 -7.98 9.44
C PRO A 35 11.09 -8.47 8.29
N MET A 36 11.16 -9.76 8.08
CA MET A 36 11.94 -10.23 6.97
C MET A 36 11.33 -9.86 5.67
N LEU A 37 10.03 -9.57 5.62
CA LEU A 37 9.36 -9.23 4.40
C LEU A 37 9.31 -7.73 4.16
N GLU A 38 10.01 -6.96 4.98
CA GLU A 38 9.95 -5.53 4.87
C GLU A 38 10.26 -5.03 3.47
N GLY A 39 11.31 -5.58 2.86
CA GLY A 39 11.66 -5.18 1.50
C GLY A 39 10.56 -5.51 0.49
N ALA A 40 9.97 -6.68 0.62
CA ALA A 40 8.93 -7.09 -0.29
C ALA A 40 7.69 -6.22 -0.11
N VAL A 41 7.36 -5.90 1.13
CA VAL A 41 6.20 -5.06 1.40
C VAL A 41 6.43 -3.68 0.79
N ASP A 42 7.62 -3.13 0.99
CA ASP A 42 7.91 -1.83 0.43
C ASP A 42 7.80 -1.85 -1.09
N GLN A 43 8.26 -2.90 -1.71
CA GLN A 43 8.18 -2.98 -3.13
C GLN A 43 6.75 -3.06 -3.61
N ILE A 44 5.94 -3.84 -2.96
CA ILE A 44 4.56 -3.99 -3.35
C ILE A 44 3.77 -2.71 -3.12
N PHE A 45 3.93 -2.12 -1.96
CA PHE A 45 3.10 -0.96 -1.63
C PHE A 45 3.64 0.35 -2.17
N ALA A 46 4.91 0.37 -2.52
CA ALA A 46 5.45 1.58 -3.10
C ALA A 46 5.40 1.54 -4.60
N ALA A 47 5.04 0.42 -5.18
CA ALA A 47 5.05 0.31 -6.61
C ALA A 47 4.16 1.32 -7.27
N GLY A 48 3.15 1.73 -6.55
CA GLY A 48 2.24 2.68 -7.14
C GLY A 48 2.84 4.02 -7.40
N LYS A 49 3.89 4.39 -6.72
CA LYS A 49 4.46 5.67 -6.95
C LYS A 49 5.81 5.50 -7.40
N LYS A 50 6.12 4.48 -8.07
CA LYS A 50 7.37 4.33 -8.40
C LYS A 50 7.85 5.16 -9.40
N ASP A 51 7.07 5.83 -9.86
CA ASP A 51 7.53 6.60 -10.88
C ASP A 51 8.83 7.19 -10.58
N GLU A 52 9.17 7.40 -9.52
CA GLU A 52 10.38 8.04 -9.31
C GLU A 52 11.38 7.04 -9.22
N ASP A 53 11.19 5.95 -9.57
CA ASP A 53 12.10 5.03 -9.48
C ASP A 53 13.27 5.34 -10.15
N PRO A 54 14.16 5.37 -9.65
CA PRO A 54 15.36 5.81 -10.11
C PRO A 54 15.96 4.85 -10.91
N LEU A 55 16.03 4.34 -11.09
CA LEU A 55 16.75 3.55 -11.75
C LEU A 55 16.68 3.39 -12.67
#